data_0711b4fa7764f3e11ab11e0ee05ed732
#
_entry.id   0711b4fa7764f3e11ab11e0ee05ed732
#
_cell.length_a   1.000
_cell.length_b   1.000
_cell.length_c   1.000
_cell.angle_alpha   90.00
_cell.angle_beta   90.00
_cell.angle_gamma   90.00
#
_symmetry.space_group_name_H-M   'P 1'
#
loop_
_entity.id
_entity.type
_entity.pdbx_description
1 polymer ?
#
loop_
_entity_poly.entity_id
_entity_poly.type
_entity_poly.pdbx_seq_one_letter_code
_entity_poly.pdbx_strand_id
1 'polypeptide(L)'
;MNFSDLGLSKQILDAIKKANYDSPYPIQIEAIPAILQKKDVLGIAPTGSGKTASYILPILQRLQEKAENKGRMIPVLVLVPTRELASQVAEVTENFARFLNRPVKALAVFGGVSINPQMMKIYGTDILIAT
;
A
#
# COMPACT_ATOMS: atom_id res chain seq x y z
N MET A 1 14.62 4.38 16.41
CA MET A 1 13.79 5.24 15.53
C MET A 1 12.33 4.83 15.61
N ASN A 2 11.46 5.81 15.57
CA ASN A 2 10.01 5.60 15.54
C ASN A 2 9.47 5.91 14.16
N PHE A 3 8.24 5.47 13.88
CA PHE A 3 7.57 5.82 12.63
C PHE A 3 7.47 7.34 12.42
N SER A 4 7.35 8.11 13.50
CA SER A 4 7.32 9.59 13.44
C SER A 4 8.59 10.23 12.89
N ASP A 5 9.70 9.50 12.87
CA ASP A 5 10.99 9.98 12.37
C ASP A 5 11.16 9.78 10.86
N LEU A 6 10.21 9.12 10.19
CA LEU A 6 10.34 8.67 8.81
C LEU A 6 9.73 9.62 7.76
N GLY A 7 9.13 10.72 8.19
CA GLY A 7 8.49 11.69 7.28
C GLY A 7 7.01 11.43 7.02
N LEU A 8 6.40 10.51 7.77
CA LEU A 8 4.98 10.20 7.63
C LEU A 8 4.11 11.28 8.27
N SER A 9 2.95 11.55 7.67
CA SER A 9 1.97 12.51 8.17
C SER A 9 1.31 12.01 9.45
N LYS A 10 0.74 12.94 10.23
CA LYS A 10 0.00 12.60 11.44
C LYS A 10 -1.12 11.58 11.16
N GLN A 11 -1.85 11.73 10.06
CA GLN A 11 -2.93 10.83 9.69
C GLN A 11 -2.43 9.40 9.47
N ILE A 12 -1.30 9.24 8.77
CA ILE A 12 -0.68 7.94 8.56
C ILE A 12 -0.17 7.36 9.89
N LEU A 13 0.45 8.18 10.74
CA LEU A 13 0.92 7.75 12.05
C LEU A 13 -0.23 7.26 12.93
N ASP A 14 -1.37 7.93 12.90
CA ASP A 14 -2.55 7.51 13.64
C ASP A 14 -3.08 6.16 13.12
N ALA A 15 -3.08 5.96 11.79
CA ALA A 15 -3.48 4.70 11.18
C ALA A 15 -2.54 3.55 11.58
N ILE A 16 -1.24 3.80 11.60
CA ILE A 16 -0.22 2.83 12.05
C ILE A 16 -0.50 2.40 13.49
N LYS A 17 -0.75 3.35 14.37
CA LYS A 17 -1.05 3.08 15.77
C LYS A 17 -2.35 2.30 15.94
N LYS A 18 -3.39 2.67 15.22
CA LYS A 18 -4.69 1.97 15.25
C LYS A 18 -4.60 0.55 14.69
N ALA A 19 -3.68 0.31 13.76
CA ALA A 19 -3.39 -1.01 13.22
C ALA A 19 -2.46 -1.85 14.11
N ASN A 20 -2.09 -1.34 15.29
CA ASN A 20 -1.25 -2.01 16.29
C ASN A 20 0.20 -2.25 15.85
N TYR A 21 0.74 -1.32 15.08
CA TYR A 21 2.16 -1.31 14.75
C TYR A 21 2.89 -0.38 15.73
N ASP A 22 3.83 -0.94 16.48
CA ASP A 22 4.51 -0.19 17.55
C ASP A 22 5.78 0.52 17.06
N SER A 23 6.67 -0.20 16.42
CA SER A 23 7.95 0.34 15.96
C SER A 23 8.29 -0.19 14.57
N PRO A 24 9.03 0.61 13.76
CA PRO A 24 9.36 0.20 12.40
C PRO A 24 10.45 -0.87 12.38
N TYR A 25 10.33 -1.80 11.44
CA TYR A 25 11.38 -2.75 11.10
C TYR A 25 12.50 -2.05 10.30
N PRO A 26 13.71 -2.63 10.27
CA PRO A 26 14.85 -2.01 9.55
C PRO A 26 14.56 -1.64 8.09
N ILE A 27 13.89 -2.52 7.34
CA ILE A 27 13.54 -2.22 5.93
C ILE A 27 12.60 -1.01 5.82
N GLN A 28 11.71 -0.83 6.78
CA GLN A 28 10.78 0.31 6.80
C GLN A 28 11.53 1.61 7.09
N ILE A 29 12.48 1.59 8.01
CA ILE A 29 13.30 2.76 8.35
C ILE A 29 14.07 3.26 7.12
N GLU A 30 14.59 2.37 6.32
CA GLU A 30 15.38 2.73 5.13
C GLU A 30 14.50 3.07 3.92
N ALA A 31 13.45 2.27 3.66
CA ALA A 31 12.66 2.41 2.44
C ALA A 31 11.64 3.55 2.49
N ILE A 32 10.95 3.74 3.60
CA ILE A 32 9.87 4.75 3.69
C ILE A 32 10.36 6.16 3.34
N PRO A 33 11.44 6.67 3.95
CA PRO A 33 11.92 8.02 3.60
C PRO A 33 12.33 8.15 2.13
N ALA A 34 12.97 7.12 1.59
CA ALA A 34 13.42 7.13 0.19
C ALA A 34 12.24 7.17 -0.78
N ILE A 35 11.19 6.39 -0.51
CA ILE A 35 9.98 6.38 -1.34
C ILE A 35 9.25 7.73 -1.24
N LEU A 36 9.17 8.32 -0.06
CA LEU A 36 8.56 9.65 0.13
C LEU A 36 9.33 10.73 -0.64
N GLN A 37 10.64 10.57 -0.82
CA GLN A 37 11.48 11.45 -1.63
C GLN A 37 11.37 11.16 -3.13
N LYS A 38 10.48 10.27 -3.55
CA LYS A 38 10.24 9.86 -4.94
C LYS A 38 11.45 9.18 -5.59
N LYS A 39 12.24 8.49 -4.80
CA LYS A 39 13.37 7.69 -5.29
C LYS A 39 12.90 6.27 -5.65
N ASP A 40 13.57 5.69 -6.64
CA ASP A 40 13.44 4.25 -6.89
C ASP A 40 14.18 3.48 -5.80
N VAL A 41 13.58 2.39 -5.33
CA VAL A 41 14.11 1.62 -4.20
C VAL A 41 14.14 0.14 -4.55
N LEU A 42 15.28 -0.49 -4.30
CA LEU A 42 15.41 -1.95 -4.28
C LEU A 42 15.55 -2.41 -2.84
N GLY A 43 14.50 -3.02 -2.30
CA GLY A 43 14.47 -3.51 -0.92
C GLY A 43 14.67 -5.02 -0.86
N ILE A 44 15.75 -5.45 -0.23
CA ILE A 44 16.08 -6.85 -0.03
C ILE A 44 16.00 -7.16 1.47
N ALA A 45 15.04 -7.98 1.84
CA ALA A 45 14.82 -8.34 3.23
C ALA A 45 14.10 -9.70 3.31
N PRO A 46 14.27 -10.46 4.41
CA PRO A 46 13.61 -11.76 4.55
C PRO A 46 12.09 -11.64 4.68
N THR A 47 11.40 -12.76 4.46
CA THR A 47 9.97 -12.87 4.69
C THR A 47 9.66 -12.53 6.16
N GLY A 48 8.56 -11.78 6.38
CA GLY A 48 8.17 -11.35 7.72
C GLY A 48 8.92 -10.13 8.24
N SER A 49 9.70 -9.45 7.39
CA SER A 49 10.47 -8.25 7.76
C SER A 49 9.71 -6.93 7.59
N GLY A 50 8.43 -6.98 7.20
CA GLY A 50 7.61 -5.78 7.02
C GLY A 50 7.77 -5.08 5.68
N LYS A 51 8.21 -5.79 4.64
CA LYS A 51 8.39 -5.21 3.29
C LYS A 51 7.12 -4.57 2.74
N THR A 52 5.96 -5.21 2.92
CA THR A 52 4.70 -4.70 2.37
C THR A 52 4.37 -3.31 2.93
N ALA A 53 4.43 -3.13 4.24
CA ALA A 53 4.18 -1.83 4.86
C ALA A 53 5.20 -0.78 4.43
N SER A 54 6.42 -1.18 4.10
CA SER A 54 7.47 -0.25 3.70
C SER A 54 7.15 0.53 2.42
N TYR A 55 6.37 -0.05 1.51
CA TYR A 55 5.91 0.66 0.33
C TYR A 55 4.44 1.10 0.41
N ILE A 56 3.59 0.35 1.08
CA ILE A 56 2.17 0.70 1.20
C ILE A 56 1.96 1.99 2.00
N LEU A 57 2.67 2.18 3.10
CA LEU A 57 2.52 3.39 3.92
C LEU A 57 2.83 4.70 3.16
N PRO A 58 3.96 4.83 2.46
CA PRO A 58 4.19 6.03 1.67
C PRO A 58 3.25 6.17 0.48
N ILE A 59 2.80 5.06 -0.12
CA ILE A 59 1.79 5.10 -1.18
C ILE A 59 0.48 5.67 -0.65
N LEU A 60 0.00 5.19 0.49
CA LEU A 60 -1.22 5.70 1.11
C LEU A 60 -1.11 7.18 1.43
N GLN A 61 0.04 7.64 1.91
CA GLN A 61 0.26 9.07 2.18
C GLN A 61 0.13 9.90 0.92
N ARG A 62 0.72 9.47 -0.18
CA ARG A 62 0.63 10.18 -1.46
C ARG A 62 -0.80 10.21 -2.00
N LEU A 63 -1.54 9.13 -1.83
CA LEU A 63 -2.94 9.08 -2.24
C LEU A 63 -3.83 10.01 -1.41
N GLN A 64 -3.53 10.20 -0.13
CA GLN A 64 -4.28 11.13 0.72
C GLN A 64 -4.14 12.59 0.27
N GLU A 65 -3.07 12.94 -0.44
CA GLU A 65 -2.84 14.28 -1.00
C GLU A 65 -3.64 14.54 -2.27
N LYS A 66 -4.29 13.52 -2.82
CA LYS A 66 -5.05 13.59 -4.07
C LYS A 66 -6.55 13.45 -3.82
N ALA A 67 -7.36 13.95 -4.76
CA ALA A 67 -8.81 13.70 -4.75
C ALA A 67 -9.09 12.21 -4.94
N GLU A 68 -10.26 11.76 -4.45
CA GLU A 68 -10.72 10.39 -4.64
C GLU A 68 -10.75 10.02 -6.12
N ASN A 69 -10.27 8.83 -6.45
CA ASN A 69 -10.25 8.35 -7.84
C ASN A 69 -11.63 7.90 -8.28
N LYS A 70 -12.19 8.60 -9.28
CA LYS A 70 -13.49 8.29 -9.88
C LYS A 70 -13.41 7.86 -11.34
N GLY A 71 -12.22 7.48 -11.80
CA GLY A 71 -11.97 7.13 -13.18
C GLY A 71 -11.39 5.74 -13.36
N ARG A 72 -10.90 5.50 -14.57
CA ARG A 72 -10.26 4.23 -14.97
C ARG A 72 -8.73 4.27 -14.87
N MET A 73 -8.15 5.44 -14.67
CA MET A 73 -6.70 5.59 -14.49
C MET A 73 -6.32 5.08 -13.12
N ILE A 74 -5.38 4.16 -13.08
CA ILE A 74 -4.92 3.54 -11.83
C ILE A 74 -3.53 4.08 -11.51
N PRO A 75 -3.37 4.85 -10.42
CA PRO A 75 -2.09 5.50 -10.13
C PRO A 75 -1.03 4.53 -9.58
N VAL A 76 -1.42 3.38 -9.02
CA VAL A 76 -0.48 2.45 -8.38
C VAL A 76 -0.71 1.02 -8.86
N LEU A 77 0.38 0.39 -9.30
CA LEU A 77 0.39 -1.04 -9.66
C LEU A 77 1.38 -1.78 -8.76
N VAL A 78 0.90 -2.85 -8.14
CA VAL A 78 1.73 -3.78 -7.36
C VAL A 78 1.71 -5.14 -8.05
N LEU A 79 2.87 -5.63 -8.47
CA LEU A 79 3.00 -6.94 -9.08
C LEU A 79 3.53 -7.94 -8.05
N VAL A 80 2.87 -9.08 -7.94
CA VAL A 80 3.24 -10.14 -7.01
C VAL A 80 3.21 -11.50 -7.71
N PRO A 81 3.99 -12.49 -7.26
CA PRO A 81 4.09 -13.77 -7.95
C PRO A 81 2.92 -14.73 -7.71
N THR A 82 2.15 -14.57 -6.63
CA THR A 82 1.08 -15.51 -6.26
C THR A 82 -0.21 -14.80 -5.87
N ARG A 83 -1.35 -15.50 -6.02
CA ARG A 83 -2.66 -15.02 -5.56
C ARG A 83 -2.69 -14.78 -4.05
N GLU A 84 -2.07 -15.69 -3.29
CA GLU A 84 -1.99 -15.60 -1.83
C GLU A 84 -1.29 -14.31 -1.42
N LEU A 85 -0.19 -13.98 -2.08
CA LEU A 85 0.53 -12.74 -1.80
C LEU A 85 -0.27 -11.51 -2.23
N ALA A 86 -0.99 -11.57 -3.35
CA ALA A 86 -1.89 -10.49 -3.76
C ALA A 86 -2.96 -10.21 -2.70
N SER A 87 -3.57 -11.26 -2.16
CA SER A 87 -4.56 -11.14 -1.09
C SER A 87 -3.97 -10.58 0.20
N GLN A 88 -2.75 -10.99 0.56
CA GLN A 88 -2.03 -10.45 1.73
C GLN A 88 -1.74 -8.97 1.58
N VAL A 89 -1.27 -8.54 0.41
CA VAL A 89 -1.00 -7.12 0.15
C VAL A 89 -2.29 -6.29 0.22
N ALA A 90 -3.37 -6.79 -0.35
CA ALA A 90 -4.68 -6.14 -0.27
C ALA A 90 -5.15 -6.00 1.19
N GLU A 91 -5.01 -7.05 1.98
CA GLU A 91 -5.38 -7.04 3.40
C GLU A 91 -4.57 -6.04 4.21
N VAL A 92 -3.25 -6.01 4.03
CA VAL A 92 -2.37 -5.03 4.69
C VAL A 92 -2.78 -3.60 4.31
N THR A 93 -3.04 -3.37 3.02
CA THR A 93 -3.49 -2.06 2.52
C THR A 93 -4.78 -1.64 3.19
N GLU A 94 -5.78 -2.50 3.25
CA GLU A 94 -7.08 -2.22 3.86
C GLU A 94 -6.97 -1.98 5.36
N ASN A 95 -6.10 -2.71 6.05
CA ASN A 95 -5.90 -2.54 7.49
C ASN A 95 -5.40 -1.16 7.86
N PHE A 96 -4.60 -0.52 7.03
CA PHE A 96 -4.21 0.88 7.22
C PHE A 96 -5.25 1.85 6.65
N ALA A 97 -5.75 1.58 5.44
CA ALA A 97 -6.61 2.50 4.71
C ALA A 97 -7.94 2.77 5.41
N ARG A 98 -8.47 1.82 6.17
CA ARG A 98 -9.73 1.99 6.90
C ARG A 98 -9.72 3.16 7.89
N PHE A 99 -8.54 3.58 8.33
CA PHE A 99 -8.38 4.68 9.30
C PHE A 99 -8.06 6.02 8.65
N LEU A 100 -8.07 6.07 7.32
CA LEU A 100 -7.74 7.28 6.57
C LEU A 100 -9.01 8.04 6.14
N ASN A 101 -8.90 9.36 6.01
CA ASN A 101 -10.03 10.21 5.66
C ASN A 101 -10.46 10.06 4.21
N ARG A 102 -9.49 10.07 3.28
CA ARG A 102 -9.77 9.84 1.87
C ARG A 102 -9.85 8.34 1.64
N PRO A 103 -11.01 7.81 1.16
CA PRO A 103 -11.12 6.38 0.87
C PRO A 103 -10.10 5.92 -0.15
N VAL A 104 -9.57 4.71 0.04
CA VAL A 104 -8.62 4.07 -0.88
C VAL A 104 -9.20 2.75 -1.32
N LYS A 105 -9.31 2.55 -2.64
CA LYS A 105 -9.74 1.29 -3.22
C LYS A 105 -8.53 0.51 -3.68
N ALA A 106 -8.27 -0.62 -3.04
CA ALA A 106 -7.28 -1.61 -3.45
C ALA A 106 -8.00 -2.82 -4.06
N LEU A 107 -7.58 -3.21 -5.24
CA LEU A 107 -8.17 -4.34 -5.95
C LEU A 107 -7.10 -5.36 -6.29
N ALA A 108 -7.30 -6.61 -5.88
CA ALA A 108 -6.46 -7.73 -6.26
C ALA A 108 -7.06 -8.42 -7.49
N VAL A 109 -6.25 -8.64 -8.52
CA VAL A 109 -6.64 -9.37 -9.74
C VAL A 109 -5.69 -10.53 -9.97
N PHE A 110 -6.25 -11.66 -10.44
CA PHE A 110 -5.53 -12.92 -10.50
C PHE A 110 -5.62 -13.55 -11.90
N GLY A 111 -4.58 -14.29 -12.27
CA GLY A 111 -4.65 -15.27 -13.37
C GLY A 111 -5.53 -16.46 -12.99
N GLY A 112 -6.04 -17.18 -14.00
CA GLY A 112 -6.89 -18.36 -13.79
C GLY A 112 -8.31 -18.09 -13.32
N VAL A 113 -8.72 -16.82 -13.26
CA VAL A 113 -10.08 -16.37 -12.91
C VAL A 113 -10.63 -15.57 -14.09
N SER A 114 -11.94 -15.64 -14.34
CA SER A 114 -12.57 -14.87 -15.42
C SER A 114 -12.19 -13.41 -15.36
N ILE A 115 -11.76 -12.84 -16.48
CA ILE A 115 -11.32 -11.44 -16.56
C ILE A 115 -12.48 -10.45 -16.46
N ASN A 116 -13.65 -10.81 -16.97
CA ASN A 116 -14.77 -9.87 -17.05
C ASN A 116 -15.22 -9.33 -15.68
N PRO A 117 -15.46 -10.17 -14.65
CA PRO A 117 -15.78 -9.66 -13.32
C PRO A 117 -14.67 -8.80 -12.72
N GLN A 118 -13.40 -9.12 -12.99
CA GLN A 118 -12.26 -8.33 -12.52
C GLN A 118 -12.22 -6.96 -13.19
N MET A 119 -12.45 -6.91 -14.51
CA MET A 119 -12.49 -5.66 -15.27
C MET A 119 -13.61 -4.72 -14.83
N MET A 120 -14.77 -5.27 -14.46
CA MET A 120 -15.90 -4.48 -13.98
C MET A 120 -15.62 -3.77 -12.67
N LYS A 121 -14.73 -4.28 -11.83
CA LYS A 121 -14.36 -3.72 -10.53
C LYS A 121 -13.25 -2.67 -10.59
N ILE A 122 -12.63 -2.48 -11.75
CA ILE A 122 -11.43 -1.63 -11.90
C ILE A 122 -11.73 -0.15 -11.68
N TYR A 123 -12.94 0.28 -11.99
CA TYR A 123 -13.31 1.69 -11.92
C TYR A 123 -13.13 2.24 -10.50
N GLY A 124 -12.45 3.38 -10.39
CA GLY A 124 -12.17 4.02 -9.10
C GLY A 124 -11.06 3.36 -8.29
N THR A 125 -10.34 2.39 -8.86
CA THR A 125 -9.23 1.71 -8.17
C THR A 125 -8.03 2.63 -8.05
N ASP A 126 -7.48 2.73 -6.83
CA ASP A 126 -6.27 3.47 -6.54
C ASP A 126 -5.03 2.59 -6.62
N ILE A 127 -5.12 1.38 -6.10
CA ILE A 127 -4.03 0.41 -6.04
C ILE A 127 -4.51 -0.89 -6.69
N LEU A 128 -3.90 -1.26 -7.81
CA LEU A 128 -4.14 -2.54 -8.45
C LEU A 128 -3.02 -3.50 -8.05
N ILE A 129 -3.41 -4.63 -7.48
CA ILE A 129 -2.48 -5.68 -7.06
C ILE A 129 -2.70 -6.86 -7.98
N ALA A 130 -1.70 -7.19 -8.78
CA ALA A 130 -1.85 -8.18 -9.85
C ALA A 130 -0.78 -9.27 -9.79
N THR A 131 -1.17 -10.47 -10.19
CA THR A 131 -0.24 -11.59 -10.40
C THR A 131 0.24 -11.64 -11.84
#